data_048f1e41c1ded03ffee51e8fd1d60498
#
_entry.id   048f1e41c1ded03ffee51e8fd1d60498
#
_cell.length_a   1.000
_cell.length_b   1.000
_cell.length_c   1.000
_cell.angle_alpha   90.00
_cell.angle_beta   90.00
_cell.angle_gamma   90.00
#
_symmetry.space_group_name_H-M   'P 1'
#
loop_
_entity.id
_entity.type
_entity.pdbx_description
1 polymer ?
#
loop_
_entity_poly.entity_id
_entity_poly.type
_entity_poly.pdbx_seq_one_letter_code
_entity_poly.pdbx_strand_id
1 'polypeptide(L)'
;MQNIELYIEGQRLDLFKDESVSLTQTIKNARDVAKLFTSFTQTFNVPASKTNNKIFKHYYNFGIDGGFDARTKKSGTIELNSFPFKDGKIKLEGVKLKENQAYSYKITFFGNTVNLKDLLGEAKLNQLFSLNSLSPFYNAATIKTGLQADPAT
;
A
#
# COMPACT_ATOMS: atom_id res chain seq x y z
N MET A 1 -10.86 16.82 14.59
CA MET A 1 -9.65 15.99 14.64
C MET A 1 -9.88 14.77 13.75
N GLN A 2 -8.97 14.46 12.84
CA GLN A 2 -9.06 13.21 12.08
C GLN A 2 -8.65 12.07 13.02
N ASN A 3 -9.52 11.07 13.15
CA ASN A 3 -9.23 9.88 13.94
C ASN A 3 -8.55 8.85 13.04
N ILE A 4 -7.30 8.49 13.38
CA ILE A 4 -6.52 7.50 12.65
C ILE A 4 -6.61 6.19 13.41
N GLU A 5 -6.96 5.13 12.71
CA GLU A 5 -7.03 3.80 13.25
C GLU A 5 -6.14 2.86 12.42
N LEU A 6 -5.39 2.03 13.09
CA LEU A 6 -4.47 1.09 12.47
C LEU A 6 -4.86 -0.33 12.87
N TYR A 7 -5.00 -1.18 11.88
CA TYR A 7 -5.38 -2.59 12.07
C TYR A 7 -4.27 -3.52 11.59
N ILE A 8 -4.05 -4.60 12.30
CA ILE A 8 -3.18 -5.71 11.93
C ILE A 8 -3.97 -7.01 12.02
N GLU A 9 -4.06 -7.76 10.92
CA GLU A 9 -4.87 -8.99 10.83
C GLU A 9 -6.31 -8.79 11.36
N GLY A 10 -6.92 -7.63 11.10
CA GLY A 10 -8.26 -7.27 11.58
C GLY A 10 -8.34 -6.85 13.05
N GLN A 11 -7.23 -6.81 13.77
CA GLN A 11 -7.17 -6.36 15.16
C GLN A 11 -6.71 -4.92 15.23
N ARG A 12 -7.46 -4.07 15.92
CA ARG A 12 -7.13 -2.66 16.10
C ARG A 12 -5.94 -2.50 17.03
N LEU A 13 -4.96 -1.70 16.61
CA LEU A 13 -3.84 -1.28 17.43
C LEU A 13 -4.18 -0.01 18.22
N ASP A 14 -3.73 0.03 19.47
CA ASP A 14 -3.75 1.25 20.26
C ASP A 14 -2.61 2.15 19.80
N LEU A 15 -2.92 3.42 19.54
CA LEU A 15 -1.94 4.46 19.19
C LEU A 15 -1.68 5.38 20.39
N PHE A 16 -0.56 6.11 20.37
CA PHE A 16 -0.37 7.19 21.32
C PHE A 16 -1.36 8.33 21.03
N LYS A 17 -1.82 9.03 22.07
CA LYS A 17 -2.81 10.12 21.95
C LYS A 17 -2.33 11.30 21.11
N ASP A 18 -1.02 11.52 21.09
CA ASP A 18 -0.38 12.67 20.43
C ASP A 18 0.35 12.28 19.14
N GLU A 19 0.08 11.07 18.60
CA GLU A 19 0.75 10.63 17.38
C GLU A 19 0.11 11.29 16.17
N SER A 20 0.86 12.18 15.55
CA SER A 20 0.50 12.77 14.25
C SER A 20 1.08 11.89 13.13
N VAL A 21 0.21 11.38 12.28
CA VAL A 21 0.63 10.64 11.09
C VAL A 21 0.80 11.63 9.95
N SER A 22 2.04 11.82 9.53
CA SER A 22 2.34 12.62 8.34
C SER A 22 2.27 11.74 7.10
N LEU A 23 1.23 11.93 6.29
CA LEU A 23 1.06 11.20 5.05
C LEU A 23 1.73 12.00 3.92
N THR A 24 2.89 11.55 3.47
CA THR A 24 3.54 12.14 2.30
C THR A 24 3.28 11.25 1.09
N GLN A 25 2.43 11.71 0.18
CA GLN A 25 2.20 11.06 -1.10
C GLN A 25 2.93 11.85 -2.19
N THR A 26 3.96 11.25 -2.78
CA THR A 26 4.73 11.87 -3.86
C THR A 26 4.33 11.24 -5.19
N ILE A 27 3.83 12.04 -6.12
CA ILE A 27 3.64 11.63 -7.51
C ILE A 27 4.97 11.85 -8.22
N LYS A 28 5.71 10.79 -8.47
CA LYS A 28 6.94 10.85 -9.27
C LYS A 28 6.60 10.75 -10.74
N ASN A 29 6.85 11.82 -11.46
CA ASN A 29 6.93 11.93 -12.91
C ASN A 29 5.86 11.18 -13.74
N ALA A 30 4.85 11.91 -14.19
CA ALA A 30 3.76 11.39 -15.04
C ALA A 30 4.22 10.83 -16.41
N ARG A 31 5.48 11.02 -16.79
CA ARG A 31 6.04 10.50 -18.06
C ARG A 31 6.54 9.05 -17.93
N ASP A 32 6.71 8.53 -16.74
CA ASP A 32 7.16 7.15 -16.50
C ASP A 32 6.08 6.38 -15.75
N VAL A 33 5.23 5.71 -16.50
CA VAL A 33 4.07 4.94 -15.99
C VAL A 33 4.51 3.85 -15.01
N ALA A 34 5.71 3.30 -15.17
CA ALA A 34 6.26 2.29 -14.26
C ALA A 34 6.60 2.87 -12.87
N LYS A 35 6.77 4.20 -12.77
CA LYS A 35 7.12 4.92 -11.52
C LYS A 35 5.98 5.79 -10.98
N LEU A 36 4.79 5.69 -11.58
CA LEU A 36 3.64 6.51 -11.23
C LEU A 36 3.10 6.24 -9.81
N PHE A 37 3.39 5.07 -9.27
CA PHE A 37 2.90 4.65 -7.96
C PHE A 37 4.06 4.54 -6.98
N THR A 38 4.19 5.52 -6.10
CA THR A 38 5.13 5.44 -4.99
C THR A 38 4.58 4.52 -3.91
N SER A 39 5.43 3.59 -3.47
CA SER A 39 5.14 2.79 -2.28
C SER A 39 5.00 3.74 -1.08
N PHE A 40 3.82 3.74 -0.47
CA PHE A 40 3.63 4.42 0.80
C PHE A 40 4.26 3.57 1.89
N THR A 41 5.20 4.15 2.62
CA THR A 41 5.81 3.48 3.77
C THR A 41 5.82 4.46 4.94
N GLN A 42 5.24 4.05 6.04
CA GLN A 42 5.16 4.86 7.25
C GLN A 42 5.56 4.05 8.47
N THR A 43 6.42 4.61 9.30
CA THR A 43 6.81 4.01 10.56
C THR A 43 6.01 4.64 11.70
N PHE A 44 5.47 3.80 12.58
CA PHE A 44 4.72 4.16 13.76
C PHE A 44 5.40 3.64 15.02
N ASN A 45 5.28 4.40 16.11
CA ASN A 45 5.56 3.87 17.44
C ASN A 45 4.22 3.68 18.13
N VAL A 46 3.90 2.46 18.54
CA VAL A 46 2.65 2.17 19.25
C VAL A 46 2.95 1.79 20.69
N PRO A 47 2.11 2.19 21.67
CA PRO A 47 2.36 1.91 23.06
C PRO A 47 2.31 0.40 23.34
N ALA A 48 3.06 -0.08 24.31
CA ALA A 48 2.96 -1.46 24.80
C ALA A 48 1.75 -1.60 25.73
N SER A 49 0.56 -1.27 25.21
CA SER A 49 -0.71 -1.48 25.91
C SER A 49 -1.04 -2.96 26.05
N LYS A 50 -2.02 -3.28 26.89
CA LYS A 50 -2.51 -4.65 27.06
C LYS A 50 -2.97 -5.25 25.72
N THR A 51 -3.65 -4.46 24.87
CA THR A 51 -4.09 -4.85 23.54
C THR A 51 -2.90 -5.14 22.62
N ASN A 52 -1.98 -4.20 22.51
CA ASN A 52 -0.82 -4.35 21.64
C ASN A 52 0.11 -5.47 22.09
N ASN A 53 0.31 -5.65 23.39
CA ASN A 53 1.08 -6.77 23.94
C ASN A 53 0.45 -8.13 23.56
N LYS A 54 -0.88 -8.23 23.56
CA LYS A 54 -1.59 -9.44 23.12
C LYS A 54 -1.39 -9.69 21.63
N ILE A 55 -1.49 -8.66 20.79
CA ILE A 55 -1.32 -8.75 19.33
C ILE A 55 0.10 -9.18 18.98
N PHE A 56 1.10 -8.52 19.58
CA PHE A 56 2.51 -8.83 19.36
C PHE A 56 3.02 -9.99 20.22
N LYS A 57 2.13 -10.68 20.96
CA LYS A 57 2.44 -11.87 21.78
C LYS A 57 3.66 -11.67 22.66
N HIS A 58 3.78 -10.51 23.28
CA HIS A 58 4.93 -10.16 24.10
C HIS A 58 6.28 -10.46 23.45
N TYR A 59 6.45 -10.07 22.19
CA TYR A 59 7.61 -10.36 21.34
C TYR A 59 8.97 -10.16 22.02
N TYR A 60 9.06 -9.29 23.01
CA TYR A 60 10.27 -9.02 23.78
C TYR A 60 10.60 -10.13 24.81
N ASN A 61 9.70 -11.06 25.06
CA ASN A 61 9.89 -12.13 26.04
C ASN A 61 10.21 -13.43 25.31
N PHE A 62 11.47 -13.83 25.38
CA PHE A 62 11.98 -15.04 24.71
C PHE A 62 11.49 -16.36 25.34
N GLY A 63 10.90 -16.31 26.55
CA GLY A 63 10.36 -17.48 27.24
C GLY A 63 8.95 -17.87 26.84
N ILE A 64 8.34 -17.18 25.87
CA ILE A 64 6.98 -17.47 25.41
C ILE A 64 7.04 -18.26 24.09
N ASP A 65 6.56 -19.51 24.13
CA ASP A 65 6.38 -20.31 22.93
C ASP A 65 5.28 -19.73 22.02
N GLY A 66 5.48 -19.82 20.70
CA GLY A 66 4.52 -19.31 19.72
C GLY A 66 4.46 -17.78 19.65
N GLY A 67 5.58 -17.11 19.91
CA GLY A 67 5.73 -15.65 19.81
C GLY A 67 5.34 -15.06 18.44
N PHE A 68 5.27 -13.75 18.36
CA PHE A 68 5.01 -13.03 17.12
C PHE A 68 6.20 -13.17 16.15
N ASP A 69 5.95 -13.61 14.91
CA ASP A 69 7.00 -13.66 13.89
C ASP A 69 7.23 -12.28 13.26
N ALA A 70 8.24 -11.58 13.75
CA ALA A 70 8.63 -10.25 13.27
C ALA A 70 9.32 -10.27 11.89
N ARG A 71 9.72 -11.45 11.39
CA ARG A 71 10.36 -11.58 10.07
C ARG A 71 9.35 -11.49 8.94
N THR A 72 8.11 -11.85 9.21
CA THR A 72 7.02 -11.84 8.22
C THR A 72 6.22 -10.54 8.30
N LYS A 73 5.79 -10.05 7.13
CA LYS A 73 4.86 -8.92 7.04
C LYS A 73 3.43 -9.44 7.20
N LYS A 74 2.68 -8.87 8.12
CA LYS A 74 1.27 -9.18 8.37
C LYS A 74 0.35 -8.23 7.62
N SER A 75 -0.85 -8.67 7.24
CA SER A 75 -1.85 -7.79 6.64
C SER A 75 -2.20 -6.64 7.57
N GLY A 76 -2.32 -5.45 7.04
CA GLY A 76 -2.66 -4.25 7.80
C GLY A 76 -3.47 -3.27 7.00
N THR A 77 -4.32 -2.51 7.70
CA THR A 77 -5.17 -1.48 7.12
C THR A 77 -5.08 -0.21 7.95
N ILE A 78 -4.98 0.92 7.29
CA ILE A 78 -5.13 2.24 7.91
C ILE A 78 -6.53 2.74 7.60
N GLU A 79 -7.25 3.15 8.63
CA GLU A 79 -8.56 3.79 8.52
C GLU A 79 -8.47 5.25 8.98
N LEU A 80 -9.23 6.12 8.33
CA LEU A 80 -9.42 7.51 8.70
C LEU A 80 -10.89 7.74 8.99
N ASN A 81 -11.20 8.16 10.21
CA ASN A 81 -12.60 8.37 10.65
C ASN A 81 -13.48 7.14 10.38
N SER A 82 -12.97 5.93 10.66
CA SER A 82 -13.63 4.64 10.42
C SER A 82 -13.91 4.31 8.94
N PHE A 83 -13.25 5.01 8.00
CA PHE A 83 -13.27 4.65 6.58
C PHE A 83 -11.92 4.06 6.17
N PRO A 84 -11.90 2.92 5.47
CA PRO A 84 -10.67 2.32 4.95
C PRO A 84 -9.96 3.33 4.04
N PHE A 85 -8.73 3.67 4.40
CA PHE A 85 -7.92 4.63 3.64
C PHE A 85 -6.84 3.94 2.83
N LYS A 86 -6.13 2.97 3.43
CA LYS A 86 -5.01 2.29 2.77
C LYS A 86 -4.84 0.87 3.29
N ASP A 87 -4.83 -0.07 2.37
CA ASP A 87 -4.46 -1.45 2.65
C ASP A 87 -2.98 -1.68 2.39
N GLY A 88 -2.40 -2.59 3.14
CA GLY A 88 -0.98 -2.88 3.04
C GLY A 88 -0.54 -4.01 3.93
N LYS A 89 0.74 -3.97 4.28
CA LYS A 89 1.37 -4.93 5.18
C LYS A 89 2.11 -4.19 6.29
N ILE A 90 2.06 -4.75 7.49
CA ILE A 90 2.77 -4.24 8.66
C ILE A 90 3.91 -5.20 9.02
N LYS A 91 5.06 -4.65 9.32
CA LYS A 91 6.22 -5.37 9.85
C LYS A 91 6.57 -4.80 11.22
N LEU A 92 6.80 -5.68 12.18
CA LEU A 92 7.36 -5.31 13.47
C LEU A 92 8.87 -5.14 13.30
N GLU A 93 9.39 -3.93 13.57
CA GLU A 93 10.83 -3.63 13.46
C GLU A 93 11.56 -3.82 14.79
N GLY A 94 10.86 -3.64 15.90
CA GLY A 94 11.47 -3.81 17.21
C GLY A 94 10.60 -3.36 18.37
N VAL A 95 11.12 -3.51 19.56
CA VAL A 95 10.48 -3.09 20.81
C VAL A 95 11.45 -2.22 21.61
N LYS A 96 10.94 -1.14 22.19
CA LYS A 96 11.67 -0.34 23.17
C LYS A 96 11.30 -0.81 24.57
N LEU A 97 12.32 -1.13 25.37
CA LEU A 97 12.16 -1.50 26.76
C LEU A 97 12.51 -0.29 27.64
N LYS A 98 11.77 -0.11 28.72
CA LYS A 98 12.04 0.81 29.81
C LYS A 98 11.90 0.03 31.11
N GLU A 99 12.93 0.07 31.95
CA GLU A 99 12.93 -0.68 33.24
C GLU A 99 12.58 -2.16 33.08
N ASN A 100 13.14 -2.78 32.04
CA ASN A 100 12.93 -4.18 31.66
C ASN A 100 11.48 -4.53 31.26
N GLN A 101 10.64 -3.54 31.02
CA GLN A 101 9.27 -3.71 30.54
C GLN A 101 9.11 -3.09 29.14
N ALA A 102 8.25 -3.66 28.32
CA ALA A 102 7.94 -3.09 27.01
C ALA A 102 7.26 -1.73 27.18
N TYR A 103 7.83 -0.70 26.56
CA TYR A 103 7.27 0.64 26.53
C TYR A 103 6.56 0.92 25.22
N SER A 104 7.18 0.60 24.10
CA SER A 104 6.57 0.80 22.77
C SER A 104 7.10 -0.20 21.75
N TYR A 105 6.27 -0.50 20.77
CA TYR A 105 6.64 -1.26 19.58
C TYR A 105 6.87 -0.31 18.41
N LYS A 106 7.93 -0.55 17.63
CA LYS A 106 8.19 0.14 16.38
C LYS A 106 7.73 -0.74 15.24
N ILE A 107 6.76 -0.25 14.48
CA ILE A 107 6.18 -0.97 13.34
C ILE A 107 6.32 -0.13 12.08
N THR A 108 6.43 -0.78 10.94
CA THR A 108 6.45 -0.13 9.63
C THR A 108 5.30 -0.65 8.79
N PHE A 109 4.48 0.27 8.32
CA PHE A 109 3.39 0.00 7.38
C PHE A 109 3.91 0.17 5.95
N PHE A 110 3.67 -0.81 5.12
CA PHE A 110 3.96 -0.82 3.69
C PHE A 110 2.63 -0.85 2.95
N GLY A 111 2.23 0.28 2.38
CA GLY A 111 1.01 0.35 1.60
C GLY A 111 1.10 -0.49 0.33
N ASN A 112 0.00 -1.15 -0.02
CA ASN A 112 -0.10 -1.82 -1.30
C ASN A 112 -0.07 -0.75 -2.40
N THR A 113 0.94 -0.84 -3.24
CA THR A 113 0.96 -0.12 -4.51
C THR A 113 0.50 -1.08 -5.57
N VAL A 114 -0.61 -0.76 -6.20
CA VAL A 114 -0.97 -1.43 -7.45
C VAL A 114 -0.03 -0.85 -8.50
N ASN A 115 1.02 -1.56 -8.85
CA ASN A 115 1.81 -1.19 -10.01
C ASN A 115 0.95 -1.43 -11.24
N LEU A 116 0.73 -0.41 -12.04
CA LEU A 116 0.02 -0.55 -13.32
C LEU A 116 0.68 -1.62 -14.20
N LYS A 117 2.01 -1.72 -14.10
CA LYS A 117 2.78 -2.78 -14.74
C LYS A 117 2.34 -4.18 -14.28
N ASP A 118 2.10 -4.37 -12.98
CA ASP A 118 1.67 -5.68 -12.45
C ASP A 118 0.22 -5.99 -12.83
N LEU A 119 -0.62 -4.96 -12.95
CA LEU A 119 -2.00 -5.08 -13.40
C LEU A 119 -2.11 -5.39 -14.91
N LEU A 120 -1.28 -4.75 -15.72
CA LEU A 120 -1.22 -4.99 -17.16
C LEU A 120 -0.42 -6.25 -17.50
N GLY A 121 0.47 -6.68 -16.58
CA GLY A 121 1.35 -7.82 -16.81
C GLY A 121 2.20 -7.62 -18.07
N GLU A 122 2.33 -8.67 -18.85
CA GLU A 122 2.94 -8.65 -20.18
C GLU A 122 1.93 -8.50 -21.31
N ALA A 123 0.70 -8.03 -20.99
CA ALA A 123 -0.32 -7.81 -21.99
C ALA A 123 0.15 -6.78 -23.03
N LYS A 124 0.19 -7.22 -24.28
CA LYS A 124 0.50 -6.34 -25.40
C LYS A 124 -0.71 -5.51 -25.75
N LEU A 125 -0.52 -4.30 -26.28
CA LEU A 125 -1.60 -3.41 -26.71
C LEU A 125 -2.59 -4.09 -27.66
N ASN A 126 -2.12 -5.04 -28.50
CA ASN A 126 -2.98 -5.79 -29.42
C ASN A 126 -3.90 -6.81 -28.72
N GLN A 127 -3.70 -7.08 -27.44
CA GLN A 127 -4.54 -7.99 -26.62
C GLN A 127 -5.65 -7.24 -25.88
N LEU A 128 -5.66 -5.91 -25.91
CA LEU A 128 -6.70 -5.10 -25.32
C LEU A 128 -7.90 -5.05 -26.28
N PHE A 129 -8.94 -5.83 -25.99
CA PHE A 129 -10.16 -5.93 -26.79
C PHE A 129 -10.80 -4.57 -27.13
N SER A 130 -10.73 -3.62 -26.19
CA SER A 130 -11.25 -2.26 -26.40
C SER A 130 -10.49 -1.46 -27.45
N LEU A 131 -9.23 -1.80 -27.74
CA LEU A 131 -8.44 -1.15 -28.78
C LEU A 131 -8.62 -1.83 -30.15
N ASN A 132 -9.06 -3.08 -30.18
CA ASN A 132 -9.34 -3.77 -31.44
C ASN A 132 -10.49 -3.11 -32.23
N SER A 133 -11.45 -2.49 -31.55
CA SER A 133 -12.53 -1.73 -32.19
C SER A 133 -12.05 -0.39 -32.76
N LEU A 134 -10.92 0.12 -32.28
CA LEU A 134 -10.29 1.37 -32.72
C LEU A 134 -9.19 1.13 -33.77
N SER A 135 -8.82 -0.13 -33.99
CA SER A 135 -7.82 -0.49 -35.00
C SER A 135 -8.48 -0.52 -36.38
N PRO A 136 -8.33 0.51 -37.20
CA PRO A 136 -8.79 0.43 -38.58
C PRO A 136 -7.99 -0.68 -39.29
N PHE A 137 -8.66 -1.49 -40.08
CA PHE A 137 -7.96 -2.46 -40.91
C PHE A 137 -6.97 -1.74 -41.80
N TYR A 138 -5.70 -1.90 -41.53
CA TYR A 138 -4.62 -1.29 -42.31
C TYR A 138 -4.50 -2.07 -43.64
N ASN A 139 -5.26 -1.68 -44.61
CA ASN A 139 -5.13 -2.17 -45.99
C ASN A 139 -5.06 -0.98 -46.96
N ALA A 140 -4.62 -1.25 -48.20
CA ALA A 140 -4.44 -0.19 -49.18
C ALA A 140 -5.71 0.62 -49.44
N ALA A 141 -6.89 0.01 -49.32
CA ALA A 141 -8.17 0.69 -49.52
C ALA A 141 -8.49 1.66 -48.39
N THR A 142 -8.32 1.24 -47.10
CA THR A 142 -8.60 2.11 -45.94
C THR A 142 -7.60 3.26 -45.84
N ILE A 143 -6.33 3.05 -46.19
CA ILE A 143 -5.33 4.10 -46.25
C ILE A 143 -5.70 5.13 -47.33
N LYS A 144 -6.08 4.66 -48.52
CA LYS A 144 -6.49 5.53 -49.63
C LYS A 144 -7.73 6.34 -49.28
N THR A 145 -8.73 5.71 -48.66
CA THR A 145 -9.95 6.40 -48.22
C THR A 145 -9.65 7.43 -47.12
N GLY A 146 -8.78 7.10 -46.14
CA GLY A 146 -8.37 8.02 -45.10
C GLY A 146 -7.60 9.24 -45.62
N LEU A 147 -6.76 9.05 -46.64
CA LEU A 147 -6.05 10.16 -47.27
C LEU A 147 -6.94 11.03 -48.17
N GLN A 148 -8.05 10.46 -48.70
CA GLN A 148 -9.03 11.19 -49.50
C GLN A 148 -10.10 11.90 -48.66
N ALA A 149 -10.28 11.51 -47.43
CA ALA A 149 -11.18 12.14 -46.47
C ALA A 149 -10.45 13.27 -45.71
N ASP A 150 -9.72 14.13 -46.40
CA ASP A 150 -9.08 15.30 -45.77
C ASP A 150 -10.18 16.34 -45.45
N PRO A 151 -10.42 16.68 -44.16
CA PRO A 151 -11.41 17.65 -43.76
C PRO A 151 -10.89 19.11 -43.85
N ALA A 152 -9.94 19.39 -44.72
CA ALA A 152 -9.42 20.75 -44.93
C ALA A 152 -10.25 21.47 -46.01
N THR A 153 -11.57 21.56 -45.81
CA THR A 153 -12.45 22.56 -46.43
C THR A 153 -13.48 23.01 -45.40
#